data_94f150d34132a077658b30995d8a1143
#
_entry.id   94f150d34132a077658b30995d8a1143
#
_cell.length_a   1.000
_cell.length_b   1.000
_cell.length_c   1.000
_cell.angle_alpha   90.00
_cell.angle_beta   90.00
_cell.angle_gamma   90.00
#
_symmetry.space_group_name_H-M   'P 1'
#
loop_
_entity.id
_entity.type
_entity.pdbx_description
1 polymer ?
#
loop_
_entity_poly.entity_id
_entity_poly.type
_entity_poly.pdbx_seq_one_letter_code
_entity_poly.pdbx_strand_id
1 'polypeptide(L)'
;MFRRAFAALLALTILGSLVLLPQSGQAAPSSPDQVPETRPPFTARFYEETGHTARNSFHVFWQNTPNALFVLGFPISEPFIEESFTNPGEYYRVQYFERGVLEEHPDNYGTPFYVQGRLMGNKISEGRGNEEPFQEVSDPGDGTYDAATGHTLRNSPAPFRTFWQNNGGLAVFGRPLSEQFQEVNEADGETYWVQYFERQRMEWHPEEPDPQYRVLLGLLGNEYRDANHQANTAFDRTTGPAVEQPSGNFAYGFNAVLYGQGSPWQDRQRVLKLSKNAGVYWIRQQIRWMDLHDRSGQIFWGELDQIVADSDREGVNLLLSIVAAPSWATANGRNGMPAPEHFDDFNYFMGEMAARYEGRVQAYQIWNEQNLAWENGGRVASADLYMDMLVGASQAIKSADPAALVVSGGPASTETNRADIALSDITFARQMFSDPRFRQHVDIVSVHPGGASNPPRTMWPDNPGPGPTFVTSREFYFRRVEDIRAVMVQQGLSDMKIWITEFGWATRNNTPGYEFGNNISFDEQAAWIVDAFQMGSREYDYISGMFLWQLNFAVPWRYEGNELHEQASYGVINGDWSPRPSYYAIQGMPKD
;
A
#
# COMPACT_ATOMS: atom_id res chain seq x y z
N MET A 1 2.46 -40.50 -13.86
CA MET A 1 3.59 -39.96 -13.07
C MET A 1 3.46 -38.43 -12.85
N PHE A 2 2.71 -37.74 -13.69
CA PHE A 2 2.54 -36.28 -13.63
C PHE A 2 1.51 -35.76 -12.59
N ARG A 3 0.64 -36.59 -12.06
CA ARG A 3 -0.37 -36.22 -11.03
C ARG A 3 0.21 -35.98 -9.62
N ARG A 4 1.49 -36.32 -9.37
CA ARG A 4 2.08 -36.22 -8.02
C ARG A 4 2.72 -34.86 -7.68
N ALA A 5 2.93 -33.99 -8.67
CA ALA A 5 3.64 -32.74 -8.47
C ALA A 5 2.74 -31.56 -8.09
N PHE A 6 1.46 -31.58 -8.46
CA PHE A 6 0.65 -30.37 -8.46
C PHE A 6 0.08 -29.96 -7.08
N ALA A 7 -0.42 -30.91 -6.32
CA ALA A 7 -0.92 -30.61 -4.97
C ALA A 7 0.20 -30.29 -3.96
N ALA A 8 1.41 -30.76 -4.23
CA ALA A 8 2.58 -30.45 -3.41
C ALA A 8 3.23 -29.09 -3.76
N LEU A 9 2.96 -28.53 -4.95
CA LEU A 9 3.61 -27.30 -5.41
C LEU A 9 2.84 -26.03 -5.05
N LEU A 10 1.51 -26.07 -4.94
CA LEU A 10 0.76 -24.89 -4.50
C LEU A 10 1.15 -24.45 -3.07
N ALA A 11 1.68 -25.38 -2.29
CA ALA A 11 2.06 -25.17 -0.90
C ALA A 11 3.54 -24.80 -0.67
N LEU A 12 4.41 -24.98 -1.68
CA LEU A 12 5.86 -24.83 -1.49
C LEU A 12 6.36 -23.38 -1.45
N THR A 13 5.49 -22.40 -1.61
CA THR A 13 5.89 -21.04 -1.92
C THR A 13 5.95 -20.07 -0.76
N ILE A 14 5.68 -20.52 0.48
CA ILE A 14 5.78 -19.64 1.67
C ILE A 14 7.07 -19.88 2.48
N LEU A 15 7.96 -20.77 2.07
CA LEU A 15 9.29 -20.93 2.66
C LEU A 15 10.36 -20.20 1.84
N GLY A 16 10.17 -18.92 1.62
CA GLY A 16 11.23 -18.01 1.21
C GLY A 16 12.05 -17.63 2.44
N SER A 17 13.20 -18.16 2.55
CA SER A 17 14.42 -17.68 3.21
C SER A 17 14.24 -16.62 4.30
N LEU A 18 14.30 -17.04 5.57
CA LEU A 18 14.80 -16.18 6.64
C LEU A 18 16.20 -15.70 6.24
N VAL A 19 16.34 -14.48 5.82
CA VAL A 19 17.61 -13.78 5.88
C VAL A 19 17.89 -13.58 7.37
N LEU A 20 18.75 -14.40 7.93
CA LEU A 20 19.41 -14.13 9.20
C LEU A 20 20.23 -12.84 9.00
N LEU A 21 19.70 -11.73 9.48
CA LEU A 21 20.50 -10.52 9.67
C LEU A 21 21.60 -10.85 10.68
N PRO A 22 22.86 -10.47 10.43
CA PRO A 22 23.90 -10.61 11.43
C PRO A 22 23.53 -9.78 12.65
N GLN A 23 23.44 -10.43 13.82
CA GLN A 23 23.32 -9.76 15.08
C GLN A 23 24.61 -8.96 15.34
N SER A 24 24.59 -7.68 15.04
CA SER A 24 25.51 -6.74 15.67
C SER A 24 24.95 -6.45 17.07
N GLY A 25 25.62 -7.00 18.08
CA GLY A 25 25.29 -6.71 19.45
C GLY A 25 25.51 -5.24 19.78
N GLN A 26 24.40 -4.51 19.88
CA GLN A 26 24.33 -3.26 20.65
C GLN A 26 23.23 -3.42 21.68
N ALA A 27 23.58 -3.09 22.92
CA ALA A 27 22.66 -3.10 24.06
C ALA A 27 21.42 -2.26 23.74
N ALA A 28 20.24 -2.83 24.01
CA ALA A 28 18.98 -2.10 23.95
C ALA A 28 19.06 -0.86 24.86
N PRO A 29 18.66 0.32 24.39
CA PRO A 29 18.43 1.44 25.26
C PRO A 29 17.20 1.14 26.14
N SER A 30 17.33 1.47 27.41
CA SER A 30 16.26 1.45 28.42
C SER A 30 15.00 2.12 27.88
N SER A 31 13.83 1.57 28.23
CA SER A 31 12.48 2.01 27.92
C SER A 31 12.38 3.52 27.66
N PRO A 32 11.88 3.96 26.50
CA PRO A 32 11.47 5.34 26.38
C PRO A 32 10.21 5.50 27.24
N ASP A 33 10.29 6.39 28.23
CA ASP A 33 9.10 6.93 28.89
C ASP A 33 8.04 7.30 27.86
N GLN A 34 6.79 7.02 28.21
CA GLN A 34 5.60 7.25 27.43
C GLN A 34 5.67 8.57 26.66
N VAL A 35 5.84 8.48 25.34
CA VAL A 35 5.55 9.59 24.45
C VAL A 35 4.04 9.81 24.53
N PRO A 36 3.55 11.02 24.85
CA PRO A 36 2.12 11.28 24.88
C PRO A 36 1.56 10.99 23.48
N GLU A 37 0.60 10.09 23.40
CA GLU A 37 -0.22 9.84 22.21
C GLU A 37 -1.09 11.07 21.91
N THR A 38 -0.51 12.12 21.40
CA THR A 38 -1.26 13.15 20.70
C THR A 38 -0.98 12.99 19.22
N ARG A 39 -1.71 12.04 18.59
CA ARG A 39 -1.90 12.12 17.15
C ARG A 39 -2.43 13.52 16.83
N PRO A 40 -1.83 14.25 15.86
CA PRO A 40 -2.55 15.39 15.32
C PRO A 40 -3.89 14.85 14.80
N PRO A 41 -5.02 15.51 15.15
CA PRO A 41 -6.32 15.06 14.67
C PRO A 41 -6.26 14.96 13.14
N PHE A 42 -6.99 13.98 12.59
CA PHE A 42 -7.17 13.90 11.13
C PHE A 42 -7.67 15.25 10.65
N THR A 43 -6.85 15.95 9.89
CA THR A 43 -7.18 17.24 9.33
C THR A 43 -7.10 17.18 7.82
N ALA A 44 -8.17 17.55 7.16
CA ALA A 44 -8.22 17.67 5.72
C ALA A 44 -9.00 18.93 5.34
N ARG A 45 -8.51 19.64 4.33
CA ARG A 45 -9.23 20.76 3.74
C ARG A 45 -9.20 20.67 2.23
N PHE A 46 -10.37 20.65 1.65
CA PHE A 46 -10.57 20.74 0.22
C PHE A 46 -10.52 22.21 -0.22
N TYR A 47 -9.89 22.46 -1.34
CA TYR A 47 -9.77 23.79 -1.96
C TYR A 47 -10.45 23.75 -3.32
N GLU A 48 -11.58 24.44 -3.43
CA GLU A 48 -12.40 24.49 -4.66
C GLU A 48 -11.62 25.14 -5.81
N GLU A 49 -10.71 26.06 -5.49
CA GLU A 49 -9.88 26.79 -6.44
C GLU A 49 -9.07 25.84 -7.34
N THR A 50 -8.47 24.84 -6.74
CA THR A 50 -7.63 23.86 -7.44
C THR A 50 -8.26 22.49 -7.57
N GLY A 51 -9.30 22.18 -6.79
CA GLY A 51 -9.94 20.88 -6.74
C GLY A 51 -9.10 19.82 -6.05
N HIS A 52 -8.27 20.21 -5.07
CA HIS A 52 -7.40 19.29 -4.34
C HIS A 52 -7.57 19.43 -2.83
N THR A 53 -7.18 18.37 -2.09
CA THR A 53 -7.31 18.32 -0.64
C THR A 53 -5.93 18.31 0.02
N ALA A 54 -5.60 19.34 0.82
CA ALA A 54 -4.47 19.23 1.74
C ALA A 54 -4.86 18.33 2.92
N ARG A 55 -4.01 17.35 3.25
CA ARG A 55 -4.33 16.31 4.25
C ARG A 55 -3.25 16.19 5.32
N ASN A 56 -3.69 15.92 6.55
CA ASN A 56 -2.86 15.54 7.70
C ASN A 56 -1.68 16.49 7.91
N SER A 57 -0.45 15.97 7.94
CA SER A 57 0.79 16.71 8.15
C SER A 57 0.99 17.88 7.18
N PHE A 58 0.63 17.73 5.90
CA PHE A 58 0.72 18.80 4.91
C PHE A 58 -0.29 19.92 5.20
N HIS A 59 -1.52 19.56 5.59
CA HIS A 59 -2.51 20.55 6.00
C HIS A 59 -2.09 21.28 7.28
N VAL A 60 -1.58 20.54 8.28
CA VAL A 60 -1.05 21.12 9.53
C VAL A 60 0.14 22.05 9.23
N PHE A 61 1.08 21.62 8.38
CA PHE A 61 2.21 22.45 7.96
C PHE A 61 1.72 23.73 7.27
N TRP A 62 0.80 23.61 6.30
CA TRP A 62 0.22 24.74 5.61
C TRP A 62 -0.47 25.72 6.57
N GLN A 63 -1.30 25.22 7.51
CA GLN A 63 -1.98 26.05 8.51
C GLN A 63 -1.02 26.79 9.44
N ASN A 64 0.10 26.17 9.78
CA ASN A 64 1.10 26.74 10.69
C ASN A 64 2.15 27.61 9.97
N THR A 65 2.17 27.61 8.64
CA THR A 65 3.06 28.44 7.86
C THR A 65 2.50 29.88 7.80
N PRO A 66 3.22 30.89 8.30
CA PRO A 66 2.79 32.27 8.15
C PRO A 66 2.62 32.64 6.67
N ASN A 67 1.48 33.24 6.33
CA ASN A 67 1.13 33.60 4.95
C ASN A 67 1.20 32.40 3.97
N ALA A 68 0.76 31.23 4.38
CA ALA A 68 0.87 29.99 3.60
C ALA A 68 0.35 30.11 2.15
N LEU A 69 -0.77 30.80 1.96
CA LEU A 69 -1.31 31.04 0.62
C LEU A 69 -0.34 31.83 -0.27
N PHE A 70 0.39 32.77 0.30
CA PHE A 70 1.39 33.54 -0.42
C PHE A 70 2.66 32.72 -0.66
N VAL A 71 3.13 31.97 0.36
CA VAL A 71 4.42 31.24 0.30
C VAL A 71 4.32 29.95 -0.50
N LEU A 72 3.24 29.20 -0.31
CA LEU A 72 3.02 27.87 -0.90
C LEU A 72 1.95 27.88 -2.00
N GLY A 73 0.94 28.74 -1.88
CA GLY A 73 -0.25 28.67 -2.71
C GLY A 73 -1.23 27.59 -2.25
N PHE A 74 -2.20 27.31 -3.10
CA PHE A 74 -3.13 26.19 -2.90
C PHE A 74 -2.48 24.84 -3.25
N PRO A 75 -2.94 23.71 -2.68
CA PRO A 75 -2.51 22.39 -3.13
C PRO A 75 -2.97 22.16 -4.57
N ILE A 76 -2.08 21.64 -5.40
CA ILE A 76 -2.35 21.31 -6.81
C ILE A 76 -2.24 19.82 -7.10
N SER A 77 -2.08 19.00 -6.06
CA SER A 77 -2.13 17.55 -6.15
C SER A 77 -2.76 16.95 -4.90
N GLU A 78 -3.24 15.71 -5.01
CA GLU A 78 -3.34 14.85 -3.84
C GLU A 78 -1.93 14.37 -3.43
N PRO A 79 -1.71 13.96 -2.16
CA PRO A 79 -0.42 13.41 -1.75
C PRO A 79 -0.06 12.12 -2.50
N PHE A 80 1.20 11.98 -2.94
CA PHE A 80 1.72 10.78 -3.61
C PHE A 80 3.18 10.52 -3.23
N ILE A 81 3.73 9.38 -3.65
CA ILE A 81 5.13 9.02 -3.41
C ILE A 81 5.98 9.42 -4.60
N GLU A 82 7.08 10.10 -4.33
CA GLU A 82 8.02 10.56 -5.34
C GLU A 82 9.46 10.44 -4.85
N GLU A 83 10.39 10.23 -5.78
CA GLU A 83 11.82 10.20 -5.48
C GLU A 83 12.31 11.56 -4.98
N SER A 84 13.20 11.56 -4.00
CA SER A 84 13.80 12.77 -3.46
C SER A 84 14.68 13.47 -4.51
N PHE A 85 14.62 14.81 -4.56
CA PHE A 85 15.51 15.58 -5.41
C PHE A 85 16.95 15.62 -4.91
N THR A 86 17.14 15.42 -3.60
CA THR A 86 18.45 15.53 -2.94
C THR A 86 19.09 14.19 -2.63
N ASN A 87 18.29 13.13 -2.50
CA ASN A 87 18.75 11.80 -2.13
C ASN A 87 18.26 10.77 -3.17
N PRO A 88 18.97 10.59 -4.28
CA PRO A 88 18.56 9.62 -5.31
C PRO A 88 18.39 8.21 -4.73
N GLY A 89 17.30 7.55 -5.08
CA GLY A 89 16.92 6.23 -4.56
C GLY A 89 16.08 6.26 -3.29
N GLU A 90 15.90 7.39 -2.64
CA GLU A 90 14.96 7.58 -1.54
C GLU A 90 13.64 8.15 -2.03
N TYR A 91 12.55 7.69 -1.43
CA TYR A 91 11.20 8.07 -1.83
C TYR A 91 10.43 8.61 -0.64
N TYR A 92 9.82 9.78 -0.81
CA TYR A 92 9.05 10.45 0.22
C TYR A 92 7.61 10.67 -0.23
N ARG A 93 6.71 10.74 0.74
CA ARG A 93 5.36 11.21 0.49
C ARG A 93 5.40 12.72 0.31
N VAL A 94 4.87 13.18 -0.83
CA VAL A 94 4.89 14.58 -1.22
C VAL A 94 3.49 15.09 -1.49
N GLN A 95 3.31 16.40 -1.36
CA GLN A 95 2.16 17.12 -1.89
C GLN A 95 2.64 18.39 -2.57
N TYR A 96 2.16 18.59 -3.79
CA TYR A 96 2.46 19.79 -4.58
C TYR A 96 1.49 20.91 -4.25
N PHE A 97 2.04 22.09 -4.15
CA PHE A 97 1.36 23.37 -4.03
C PHE A 97 1.78 24.24 -5.20
N GLU A 98 1.01 25.30 -5.51
CA GLU A 98 1.30 26.16 -6.68
C GLU A 98 2.75 26.66 -6.73
N ARG A 99 3.32 26.99 -5.56
CA ARG A 99 4.65 27.60 -5.44
C ARG A 99 5.73 26.70 -4.88
N GLY A 100 5.40 25.51 -4.46
CA GLY A 100 6.38 24.62 -3.84
C GLY A 100 5.88 23.20 -3.66
N VAL A 101 6.74 22.34 -3.13
CA VAL A 101 6.43 20.94 -2.84
C VAL A 101 6.81 20.66 -1.38
N LEU A 102 5.89 20.08 -0.63
CA LEU A 102 6.15 19.60 0.73
C LEU A 102 6.44 18.10 0.68
N GLU A 103 7.36 17.64 1.51
CA GLU A 103 7.66 16.22 1.68
C GLU A 103 7.75 15.82 3.15
N GLU A 104 7.29 14.61 3.46
CA GLU A 104 7.39 14.00 4.78
C GLU A 104 8.69 13.25 4.94
N HIS A 105 9.39 13.51 6.04
CA HIS A 105 10.62 12.84 6.46
C HIS A 105 10.34 11.99 7.71
N PRO A 106 10.06 10.69 7.58
CA PRO A 106 9.63 9.84 8.70
C PRO A 106 10.64 9.76 9.84
N ASP A 107 11.93 9.79 9.52
CA ASP A 107 13.01 9.75 10.51
C ASP A 107 12.98 10.95 11.45
N ASN A 108 12.31 12.02 11.04
CA ASN A 108 12.13 13.26 11.82
C ASN A 108 10.76 13.33 12.51
N TYR A 109 10.02 12.21 12.61
CA TYR A 109 8.70 12.20 13.24
C TYR A 109 8.74 12.77 14.66
N GLY A 110 7.75 13.61 14.98
CA GLY A 110 7.66 14.30 16.26
C GLY A 110 8.57 15.54 16.40
N THR A 111 9.30 15.91 15.36
CA THR A 111 10.11 17.13 15.30
C THR A 111 9.53 18.16 14.31
N PRO A 112 9.91 19.43 14.37
CA PRO A 112 9.54 20.43 13.38
C PRO A 112 10.01 20.12 11.94
N PHE A 113 10.93 19.17 11.80
CA PHE A 113 11.52 18.76 10.51
C PHE A 113 10.82 17.55 9.89
N TYR A 114 9.69 17.11 10.45
CA TYR A 114 8.90 16.01 9.89
C TYR A 114 8.34 16.34 8.51
N VAL A 115 7.83 17.56 8.29
CA VAL A 115 7.44 18.07 6.98
C VAL A 115 8.40 19.18 6.57
N GLN A 116 8.95 19.07 5.38
CA GLN A 116 9.89 20.05 4.84
C GLN A 116 9.49 20.49 3.43
N GLY A 117 9.84 21.71 3.08
CA GLY A 117 9.75 22.19 1.69
C GLY A 117 10.92 21.70 0.87
N ARG A 118 10.64 21.13 -0.30
CA ARG A 118 11.67 20.75 -1.28
C ARG A 118 12.44 21.97 -1.78
N LEU A 119 13.68 21.71 -2.22
CA LEU A 119 14.54 22.74 -2.82
C LEU A 119 14.15 22.97 -4.29
N MET A 120 12.96 23.54 -4.50
CA MET A 120 12.39 23.74 -5.85
C MET A 120 13.22 24.69 -6.70
N GLY A 121 13.77 25.74 -6.10
CA GLY A 121 14.64 26.67 -6.83
C GLY A 121 15.90 25.99 -7.35
N ASN A 122 16.54 25.13 -6.54
CA ASN A 122 17.67 24.32 -7.02
C ASN A 122 17.24 23.43 -8.20
N LYS A 123 16.08 22.80 -8.10
CA LYS A 123 15.62 21.86 -9.12
C LYS A 123 15.28 22.56 -10.45
N ILE A 124 14.60 23.68 -10.40
CA ILE A 124 14.21 24.45 -11.59
C ILE A 124 15.44 25.13 -12.25
N SER A 125 16.44 25.53 -11.45
CA SER A 125 17.68 26.13 -11.96
C SER A 125 18.78 25.11 -12.31
N GLU A 126 18.48 23.82 -12.23
CA GLU A 126 19.44 22.75 -12.54
C GLU A 126 20.01 22.91 -13.97
N GLY A 127 21.34 22.91 -14.10
CA GLY A 127 22.04 23.09 -15.38
C GLY A 127 22.34 24.55 -15.77
N ARG A 128 21.80 25.54 -15.04
CA ARG A 128 21.98 26.97 -15.33
C ARG A 128 23.26 27.59 -14.75
N GLY A 129 24.09 26.84 -14.04
CA GLY A 129 25.31 27.36 -13.39
C GLY A 129 26.35 28.03 -14.34
N ASN A 130 26.21 27.82 -15.66
CA ASN A 130 27.04 28.52 -16.66
C ASN A 130 26.46 29.87 -17.15
N GLU A 131 25.24 30.18 -16.76
CA GLU A 131 24.62 31.48 -17.08
C GLU A 131 25.15 32.55 -16.12
N GLU A 132 25.41 33.77 -16.63
CA GLU A 132 26.01 34.86 -15.86
C GLU A 132 25.34 35.11 -14.49
N PRO A 133 24.01 35.17 -14.39
CA PRO A 133 23.35 35.42 -13.10
C PRO A 133 23.56 34.35 -12.05
N PHE A 134 23.89 33.11 -12.44
CA PHE A 134 24.09 31.97 -11.54
C PHE A 134 25.58 31.68 -11.23
N GLN A 135 26.49 32.51 -11.75
CA GLN A 135 27.91 32.40 -11.42
C GLN A 135 28.21 33.11 -10.11
N GLU A 136 29.06 32.49 -9.30
CA GLU A 136 29.52 33.10 -8.04
C GLU A 136 30.19 34.44 -8.29
N VAL A 137 29.87 35.43 -7.48
CA VAL A 137 30.48 36.74 -7.49
C VAL A 137 31.29 36.99 -6.22
N SER A 138 32.24 37.91 -6.26
CA SER A 138 32.90 38.42 -5.05
C SER A 138 31.94 39.34 -4.29
N ASP A 139 32.09 39.44 -2.97
CA ASP A 139 31.29 40.34 -2.15
C ASP A 139 31.40 41.80 -2.68
N PRO A 140 30.32 42.37 -3.22
CA PRO A 140 30.35 43.73 -3.78
C PRO A 140 30.24 44.82 -2.72
N GLY A 141 29.93 44.47 -1.47
CA GLY A 141 29.79 45.41 -0.36
C GLY A 141 28.53 46.29 -0.37
N ASP A 142 27.59 46.04 -1.29
CA ASP A 142 26.37 46.84 -1.48
C ASP A 142 25.07 46.12 -1.14
N GLY A 143 25.18 44.97 -0.52
CA GLY A 143 24.05 44.10 -0.19
C GLY A 143 24.28 43.20 1.00
N THR A 144 23.52 42.09 1.07
CA THR A 144 23.76 40.99 1.96
C THR A 144 24.37 39.85 1.16
N TYR A 145 25.68 39.67 1.26
CA TYR A 145 26.41 38.62 0.55
C TYR A 145 26.28 37.30 1.31
N ASP A 146 25.95 36.22 0.61
CA ASP A 146 25.96 34.86 1.10
C ASP A 146 27.23 34.13 0.63
N ALA A 147 28.18 33.95 1.54
CA ALA A 147 29.46 33.31 1.22
C ALA A 147 29.36 31.81 0.90
N ALA A 148 28.24 31.16 1.20
CA ALA A 148 28.05 29.73 0.90
C ALA A 148 27.59 29.46 -0.52
N THR A 149 26.96 30.45 -1.14
CA THR A 149 26.48 30.36 -2.54
C THR A 149 27.14 31.38 -3.46
N GLY A 150 27.92 32.34 -2.92
CA GLY A 150 28.62 33.36 -3.71
C GLY A 150 27.67 34.39 -4.35
N HIS A 151 26.48 34.63 -3.78
CA HIS A 151 25.47 35.56 -4.35
C HIS A 151 25.04 36.64 -3.37
N THR A 152 24.48 37.73 -3.91
CA THR A 152 24.16 38.90 -3.12
C THR A 152 22.70 39.28 -3.18
N LEU A 153 22.08 39.43 -2.00
CA LEU A 153 20.74 40.00 -1.86
C LEU A 153 20.81 41.52 -1.87
N ARG A 154 20.11 42.19 -2.79
CA ARG A 154 20.04 43.64 -2.94
C ARG A 154 18.60 44.15 -2.92
N ASN A 155 18.44 45.47 -2.80
CA ASN A 155 17.15 46.17 -2.95
C ASN A 155 17.04 46.98 -4.26
N SER A 156 17.98 46.80 -5.15
CA SER A 156 17.98 47.43 -6.47
C SER A 156 18.61 46.45 -7.46
N PRO A 157 18.00 46.23 -8.62
CA PRO A 157 16.79 46.89 -9.15
C PRO A 157 15.46 46.49 -8.47
N ALA A 158 15.37 45.33 -7.82
CA ALA A 158 14.17 44.89 -7.10
C ALA A 158 14.42 44.75 -5.58
N PRO A 159 13.40 44.98 -4.71
CA PRO A 159 13.59 45.05 -3.26
C PRO A 159 13.64 43.66 -2.59
N PHE A 160 14.30 42.68 -3.20
CA PHE A 160 14.30 41.30 -2.76
C PHE A 160 14.96 41.09 -1.40
N ARG A 161 16.02 41.85 -1.07
CA ARG A 161 16.66 41.76 0.25
C ARG A 161 15.68 42.09 1.39
N THR A 162 14.96 43.18 1.29
CA THR A 162 13.98 43.60 2.30
C THR A 162 12.83 42.60 2.37
N PHE A 163 12.37 42.13 1.22
CA PHE A 163 11.31 41.13 1.15
C PHE A 163 11.75 39.81 1.83
N TRP A 164 12.93 39.29 1.51
CA TRP A 164 13.49 38.08 2.11
C TRP A 164 13.61 38.21 3.62
N GLN A 165 14.15 39.34 4.12
CA GLN A 165 14.33 39.57 5.56
C GLN A 165 13.00 39.63 6.32
N ASN A 166 11.95 40.21 5.72
CA ASN A 166 10.67 40.42 6.38
C ASN A 166 9.73 39.23 6.31
N ASN A 167 9.98 38.25 5.42
CA ASN A 167 9.06 37.14 5.15
C ASN A 167 9.64 35.75 5.47
N GLY A 168 10.56 35.65 6.41
CA GLY A 168 11.06 34.39 6.95
C GLY A 168 12.46 33.98 6.48
N GLY A 169 13.08 34.71 5.59
CA GLY A 169 14.48 34.60 5.24
C GLY A 169 14.93 33.20 4.84
N LEU A 170 16.05 32.77 5.42
CA LEU A 170 16.66 31.46 5.13
C LEU A 170 15.71 30.27 5.37
N ALA A 171 14.86 30.34 6.38
CA ALA A 171 13.97 29.23 6.74
C ALA A 171 12.88 29.01 5.68
N VAL A 172 12.37 30.08 5.07
CA VAL A 172 11.28 30.03 4.07
C VAL A 172 11.85 29.89 2.66
N PHE A 173 12.78 30.75 2.28
CA PHE A 173 13.23 30.86 0.89
C PHE A 173 14.53 30.11 0.61
N GLY A 174 15.33 29.85 1.62
CA GLY A 174 16.69 29.33 1.44
C GLY A 174 17.69 30.44 1.08
N ARG A 175 18.88 30.04 0.64
CA ARG A 175 19.97 30.91 0.18
C ARG A 175 19.72 31.40 -1.24
N PRO A 176 20.24 32.59 -1.64
CA PRO A 176 20.20 33.00 -3.02
C PRO A 176 21.06 32.08 -3.89
N LEU A 177 20.59 31.74 -5.08
CA LEU A 177 21.24 30.91 -6.10
C LEU A 177 21.66 31.71 -7.33
N SER A 178 21.24 32.98 -7.42
CA SER A 178 21.59 33.86 -8.52
C SER A 178 21.70 35.31 -8.04
N GLU A 179 22.31 36.14 -8.85
CA GLU A 179 22.11 37.60 -8.80
C GLU A 179 20.71 37.93 -9.36
N GLN A 180 20.29 39.21 -9.23
CA GLN A 180 19.05 39.69 -9.87
C GLN A 180 19.26 39.87 -11.37
N PHE A 181 18.32 39.35 -12.16
CA PHE A 181 18.33 39.48 -13.63
C PHE A 181 16.91 39.55 -14.19
N GLN A 182 16.79 39.90 -15.48
CA GLN A 182 15.50 39.90 -16.17
C GLN A 182 15.25 38.55 -16.85
N GLU A 183 14.05 38.00 -16.64
CA GLU A 183 13.61 36.74 -17.21
C GLU A 183 12.17 36.86 -17.71
N VAL A 184 11.87 36.19 -18.83
CA VAL A 184 10.50 36.10 -19.35
C VAL A 184 9.73 35.06 -18.51
N ASN A 185 8.61 35.47 -17.94
CA ASN A 185 7.70 34.56 -17.26
C ASN A 185 6.89 33.76 -18.32
N GLU A 186 7.00 32.45 -18.31
CA GLU A 186 6.34 31.59 -19.30
C GLU A 186 4.79 31.59 -19.17
N ALA A 187 4.25 31.98 -18.02
CA ALA A 187 2.81 31.96 -17.78
C ALA A 187 2.08 33.12 -18.46
N ASP A 188 2.71 34.29 -18.57
CA ASP A 188 2.10 35.50 -19.15
C ASP A 188 2.89 36.11 -20.31
N GLY A 189 4.14 35.69 -20.52
CA GLY A 189 5.04 36.17 -21.56
C GLY A 189 5.69 37.52 -21.27
N GLU A 190 5.47 38.09 -20.08
CA GLU A 190 6.07 39.36 -19.66
C GLU A 190 7.46 39.18 -19.06
N THR A 191 8.25 40.24 -18.97
CA THR A 191 9.63 40.18 -18.46
C THR A 191 9.72 40.83 -17.09
N TYR A 192 10.16 40.08 -16.10
CA TYR A 192 10.30 40.56 -14.73
C TYR A 192 11.75 40.53 -14.25
N TRP A 193 12.08 41.38 -13.27
CA TRP A 193 13.27 41.16 -12.47
C TRP A 193 13.04 39.98 -11.55
N VAL A 194 13.95 38.99 -11.57
CA VAL A 194 13.88 37.79 -10.77
C VAL A 194 15.16 37.55 -9.97
N GLN A 195 15.06 36.78 -8.90
CA GLN A 195 16.18 36.19 -8.21
C GLN A 195 15.79 34.80 -7.71
N TYR A 196 16.65 33.80 -7.96
CA TYR A 196 16.45 32.44 -7.55
C TYR A 196 17.01 32.18 -6.15
N PHE A 197 16.27 31.39 -5.38
CA PHE A 197 16.63 30.92 -4.04
C PHE A 197 16.49 29.39 -3.98
N GLU A 198 17.08 28.72 -3.00
CA GLU A 198 17.03 27.26 -2.88
C GLU A 198 15.60 26.69 -2.96
N ARG A 199 14.60 27.41 -2.43
CA ARG A 199 13.20 26.92 -2.37
C ARG A 199 12.23 27.67 -3.28
N GLN A 200 12.57 28.88 -3.71
CA GLN A 200 11.64 29.79 -4.39
C GLN A 200 12.36 30.61 -5.46
N ARG A 201 11.57 31.23 -6.35
CA ARG A 201 12.00 32.33 -7.21
C ARG A 201 11.18 33.58 -6.83
N MET A 202 11.85 34.71 -6.57
CA MET A 202 11.20 36.00 -6.37
C MET A 202 11.10 36.74 -7.69
N GLU A 203 9.96 37.39 -7.91
CA GLU A 203 9.63 38.16 -9.12
C GLU A 203 9.17 39.57 -8.74
N TRP A 204 9.64 40.58 -9.44
CA TRP A 204 9.28 41.97 -9.18
C TRP A 204 8.22 42.48 -10.16
N HIS A 205 7.03 42.81 -9.63
CA HIS A 205 5.84 43.27 -10.32
C HIS A 205 5.54 44.74 -9.92
N PRO A 206 6.28 45.71 -10.45
CA PRO A 206 6.08 47.12 -10.10
C PRO A 206 4.73 47.67 -10.50
N GLU A 207 4.04 47.03 -11.45
CA GLU A 207 2.71 47.34 -11.94
C GLU A 207 1.60 47.04 -10.90
N GLU A 208 1.88 46.18 -9.90
CA GLU A 208 0.90 45.87 -8.88
C GLU A 208 0.54 47.10 -8.04
N PRO A 209 -0.77 47.42 -7.95
CA PRO A 209 -1.23 48.61 -7.24
C PRO A 209 -0.89 48.58 -5.75
N ASP A 210 -1.05 47.42 -5.11
CA ASP A 210 -0.74 47.24 -3.70
C ASP A 210 0.74 46.90 -3.51
N PRO A 211 1.51 47.77 -2.82
CA PRO A 211 2.95 47.59 -2.61
C PRO A 211 3.32 46.25 -1.96
N GLN A 212 2.41 45.64 -1.17
CA GLN A 212 2.68 44.37 -0.50
C GLN A 212 2.75 43.18 -1.47
N TYR A 213 2.14 43.28 -2.65
CA TYR A 213 2.14 42.25 -3.69
C TYR A 213 3.09 42.54 -4.86
N ARG A 214 3.95 43.57 -4.76
CA ARG A 214 4.93 43.87 -5.81
C ARG A 214 6.09 42.90 -5.88
N VAL A 215 6.40 42.15 -4.80
CA VAL A 215 7.26 40.98 -4.89
C VAL A 215 6.38 39.77 -4.78
N LEU A 216 6.32 39.00 -5.85
CA LEU A 216 5.60 37.71 -5.91
C LEU A 216 6.59 36.55 -5.91
N LEU A 217 6.08 35.37 -5.70
CA LEU A 217 6.84 34.12 -5.76
C LEU A 217 6.42 33.31 -6.99
N GLY A 218 7.39 32.83 -7.74
CA GLY A 218 7.17 32.02 -8.93
C GLY A 218 6.33 30.76 -8.61
N LEU A 219 5.53 30.33 -9.59
CA LEU A 219 4.66 29.15 -9.46
C LEU A 219 5.46 27.86 -9.70
N LEU A 220 6.57 27.65 -8.97
CA LEU A 220 7.53 26.58 -9.21
C LEU A 220 6.94 25.17 -9.10
N GLY A 221 5.90 24.99 -8.29
CA GLY A 221 5.15 23.74 -8.21
C GLY A 221 4.38 23.45 -9.50
N ASN A 222 3.71 24.47 -10.07
CA ASN A 222 3.04 24.36 -11.36
C ASN A 222 4.04 24.11 -12.49
N GLU A 223 5.11 24.90 -12.56
CA GLU A 223 6.14 24.79 -13.61
C GLU A 223 6.73 23.37 -13.63
N TYR A 224 7.10 22.84 -12.47
CA TYR A 224 7.66 21.49 -12.39
C TYR A 224 6.63 20.40 -12.73
N ARG A 225 5.37 20.53 -12.25
CA ARG A 225 4.28 19.63 -12.63
C ARG A 225 4.11 19.57 -14.15
N ASP A 226 4.02 20.73 -14.79
CA ASP A 226 3.72 20.83 -16.22
C ASP A 226 4.85 20.24 -17.08
N ALA A 227 6.09 20.34 -16.62
CA ALA A 227 7.24 19.74 -17.29
C ALA A 227 7.37 18.21 -17.06
N ASN A 228 6.96 17.69 -15.89
CA ASN A 228 7.36 16.34 -15.46
C ASN A 228 6.19 15.40 -15.12
N HIS A 229 4.97 15.91 -14.89
CA HIS A 229 3.87 15.13 -14.33
C HIS A 229 2.58 15.14 -15.16
N GLN A 230 2.65 15.36 -16.47
CA GLN A 230 1.48 15.49 -17.36
C GLN A 230 0.53 14.28 -17.34
N ALA A 231 1.02 13.10 -16.99
CA ALA A 231 0.22 11.87 -16.90
C ALA A 231 -0.02 11.35 -15.47
N ASN A 232 0.36 12.13 -14.45
CA ASN A 232 0.19 11.70 -13.05
C ASN A 232 -1.19 12.13 -12.53
N THR A 233 -2.06 11.14 -12.29
CA THR A 233 -3.44 11.35 -11.81
C THR A 233 -3.55 11.99 -10.42
N ALA A 234 -2.46 12.10 -9.65
CA ALA A 234 -2.47 12.85 -8.41
C ALA A 234 -2.76 14.35 -8.60
N PHE A 235 -2.58 14.85 -9.84
CA PHE A 235 -2.88 16.23 -10.22
C PHE A 235 -4.26 16.41 -10.88
N ASP A 236 -5.04 15.33 -11.04
CA ASP A 236 -6.39 15.45 -11.54
C ASP A 236 -7.28 16.11 -10.50
N ARG A 237 -8.08 17.10 -10.92
CA ARG A 237 -9.03 17.77 -10.04
C ARG A 237 -10.02 16.76 -9.46
N THR A 238 -10.21 16.80 -8.16
CA THR A 238 -11.23 16.03 -7.46
C THR A 238 -12.48 16.88 -7.21
N THR A 239 -13.63 16.26 -7.01
CA THR A 239 -14.92 16.95 -6.82
C THR A 239 -15.28 17.19 -5.35
N GLY A 240 -14.31 17.25 -4.45
CA GLY A 240 -14.56 17.53 -3.02
C GLY A 240 -13.94 16.53 -2.05
N PRO A 241 -14.15 16.73 -0.74
CA PRO A 241 -13.49 15.95 0.30
C PRO A 241 -13.92 14.50 0.21
N ALA A 242 -12.95 13.67 0.11
CA ALA A 242 -13.01 12.24 0.06
C ALA A 242 -13.36 11.70 -1.34
N VAL A 243 -12.43 10.91 -1.83
CA VAL A 243 -12.88 9.63 -2.36
C VAL A 243 -13.66 9.01 -1.19
N GLU A 244 -14.99 9.17 -1.16
CA GLU A 244 -15.84 8.31 -0.36
C GLU A 244 -15.40 6.90 -0.72
N GLN A 245 -15.17 6.05 0.29
CA GLN A 245 -15.09 4.62 0.04
C GLN A 245 -16.28 4.30 -0.88
N PRO A 246 -16.09 3.54 -1.96
CA PRO A 246 -17.20 3.24 -2.86
C PRO A 246 -18.40 2.91 -2.00
N SER A 247 -19.50 3.63 -2.18
CA SER A 247 -20.73 3.47 -1.37
C SER A 247 -21.38 2.10 -1.56
N GLY A 248 -20.75 1.25 -2.36
CA GLY A 248 -21.06 -0.16 -2.55
C GLY A 248 -20.53 -0.99 -1.37
N ASN A 249 -21.38 -1.88 -0.86
CA ASN A 249 -21.04 -2.86 0.19
C ASN A 249 -20.02 -3.94 -0.28
N PHE A 250 -19.30 -3.74 -1.40
CA PHE A 250 -18.39 -4.73 -1.97
C PHE A 250 -16.93 -4.37 -1.66
N ALA A 251 -16.21 -5.29 -1.00
CA ALA A 251 -14.81 -5.12 -0.65
C ALA A 251 -13.89 -5.46 -1.84
N TYR A 252 -13.49 -4.45 -2.61
CA TYR A 252 -12.40 -4.59 -3.59
C TYR A 252 -11.06 -4.55 -2.87
N GLY A 253 -10.28 -5.62 -2.97
CA GLY A 253 -9.03 -5.78 -2.22
C GLY A 253 -7.87 -6.30 -3.04
N PHE A 254 -6.66 -6.05 -2.52
CA PHE A 254 -5.42 -6.69 -2.94
C PHE A 254 -4.83 -7.52 -1.80
N ASN A 255 -4.23 -8.64 -2.14
CA ASN A 255 -3.17 -9.22 -1.33
C ASN A 255 -1.91 -8.40 -1.56
N ALA A 256 -1.22 -7.96 -0.50
CA ALA A 256 -0.04 -7.15 -0.64
C ALA A 256 1.00 -7.42 0.46
N VAL A 257 2.26 -7.09 0.19
CA VAL A 257 3.33 -7.07 1.18
C VAL A 257 3.47 -5.63 1.67
N LEU A 258 3.10 -5.40 2.92
CA LEU A 258 3.23 -4.11 3.61
C LEU A 258 4.52 -4.01 4.44
N TYR A 259 5.28 -5.11 4.56
CA TYR A 259 6.64 -5.10 5.10
C TYR A 259 7.60 -4.54 4.05
N GLY A 260 8.44 -3.60 4.44
CA GLY A 260 9.43 -3.04 3.52
C GLY A 260 10.63 -3.95 3.32
N GLN A 261 11.24 -3.91 2.15
CA GLN A 261 12.44 -4.68 1.81
C GLN A 261 13.74 -3.86 1.91
N GLY A 262 13.72 -2.61 1.52
CA GLY A 262 14.89 -1.72 1.60
C GLY A 262 14.60 -0.49 2.45
N SER A 263 13.47 0.12 2.23
CA SER A 263 12.95 1.26 2.97
C SER A 263 11.53 0.93 3.43
N PRO A 264 11.36 0.22 4.54
CA PRO A 264 10.08 -0.34 4.96
C PRO A 264 8.92 0.65 4.92
N TRP A 265 9.17 1.89 5.35
CA TRP A 265 8.14 2.91 5.33
C TRP A 265 7.79 3.38 3.91
N GLN A 266 8.77 3.65 3.07
CA GLN A 266 8.57 4.12 1.69
C GLN A 266 7.86 3.06 0.86
N ASP A 267 8.27 1.80 0.97
CA ASP A 267 7.62 0.68 0.29
C ASP A 267 6.17 0.54 0.72
N ARG A 268 5.88 0.61 2.03
CA ARG A 268 4.52 0.54 2.57
C ARG A 268 3.65 1.70 2.07
N GLN A 269 4.16 2.94 2.12
CA GLN A 269 3.44 4.10 1.62
C GLN A 269 3.13 3.98 0.12
N ARG A 270 4.09 3.48 -0.66
CA ARG A 270 3.90 3.23 -2.09
C ARG A 270 2.81 2.19 -2.34
N VAL A 271 2.83 1.06 -1.63
CA VAL A 271 1.79 0.02 -1.73
C VAL A 271 0.40 0.58 -1.43
N LEU A 272 0.27 1.29 -0.31
CA LEU A 272 -1.00 1.90 0.10
C LEU A 272 -1.51 2.91 -0.94
N LYS A 273 -0.62 3.73 -1.48
CA LYS A 273 -0.97 4.70 -2.51
C LYS A 273 -1.36 4.04 -3.82
N LEU A 274 -0.63 3.01 -4.26
CA LEU A 274 -0.98 2.24 -5.46
C LEU A 274 -2.36 1.58 -5.31
N SER A 275 -2.67 1.02 -4.15
CA SER A 275 -3.99 0.46 -3.87
C SER A 275 -5.09 1.51 -4.01
N LYS A 276 -4.94 2.67 -3.39
CA LYS A 276 -5.90 3.78 -3.47
C LYS A 276 -6.04 4.33 -4.89
N ASN A 277 -4.93 4.53 -5.59
CA ASN A 277 -4.95 5.03 -6.98
C ASN A 277 -5.69 4.06 -7.91
N ALA A 278 -5.65 2.76 -7.63
CA ALA A 278 -6.45 1.77 -8.32
C ALA A 278 -7.93 1.78 -7.89
N GLY A 279 -8.34 2.62 -6.92
CA GLY A 279 -9.69 2.63 -6.35
C GLY A 279 -9.97 1.39 -5.49
N VAL A 280 -8.94 0.77 -4.93
CA VAL A 280 -9.01 -0.44 -4.11
C VAL A 280 -8.64 -0.07 -2.68
N TYR A 281 -9.62 -0.13 -1.76
CA TYR A 281 -9.48 0.36 -0.38
C TYR A 281 -9.35 -0.75 0.65
N TRP A 282 -9.15 -2.00 0.23
CA TRP A 282 -8.86 -3.11 1.10
C TRP A 282 -7.51 -3.74 0.78
N ILE A 283 -6.75 -4.07 1.81
CA ILE A 283 -5.54 -4.89 1.70
C ILE A 283 -5.66 -6.08 2.63
N ARG A 284 -5.44 -7.27 2.07
CA ARG A 284 -5.21 -8.48 2.84
C ARG A 284 -3.71 -8.65 3.04
N GLN A 285 -3.28 -8.65 4.30
CA GLN A 285 -1.91 -8.89 4.73
C GLN A 285 -1.84 -10.15 5.57
N GLN A 286 -1.03 -11.11 5.17
CA GLN A 286 -0.73 -12.26 6.00
C GLN A 286 0.20 -11.85 7.15
N ILE A 287 -0.15 -12.27 8.37
CA ILE A 287 0.60 -12.04 9.60
C ILE A 287 1.03 -13.39 10.16
N ARG A 288 2.32 -13.62 10.20
CA ARG A 288 2.86 -14.85 10.77
C ARG A 288 2.95 -14.70 12.29
N TRP A 289 2.15 -15.49 13.02
CA TRP A 289 2.15 -15.44 14.49
C TRP A 289 3.55 -15.70 15.05
N MET A 290 4.34 -16.58 14.42
CA MET A 290 5.70 -16.91 14.83
C MET A 290 6.70 -15.72 14.80
N ASP A 291 6.41 -14.69 14.04
CA ASP A 291 7.29 -13.53 13.93
C ASP A 291 7.01 -12.49 15.04
N LEU A 292 5.86 -12.60 15.70
CA LEU A 292 5.38 -11.60 16.66
C LEU A 292 5.39 -12.10 18.12
N HIS A 293 5.28 -13.41 18.39
CA HIS A 293 5.06 -13.92 19.74
C HIS A 293 6.15 -14.93 20.11
N ASP A 294 6.94 -14.61 21.10
CA ASP A 294 8.00 -15.49 21.56
C ASP A 294 7.52 -16.46 22.67
N ARG A 295 8.38 -17.41 23.03
CA ARG A 295 8.08 -18.41 24.06
C ARG A 295 7.97 -17.83 25.48
N SER A 296 8.45 -16.62 25.72
CA SER A 296 8.32 -15.95 27.01
C SER A 296 6.95 -15.31 27.23
N GLY A 297 6.10 -15.32 26.20
CA GLY A 297 4.79 -14.66 26.18
C GLY A 297 4.86 -13.18 25.76
N GLN A 298 6.04 -12.72 25.31
CA GLN A 298 6.16 -11.36 24.80
C GLN A 298 5.71 -11.25 23.35
N ILE A 299 4.87 -10.26 23.06
CA ILE A 299 4.40 -9.94 21.71
C ILE A 299 5.09 -8.66 21.22
N PHE A 300 5.69 -8.75 20.02
CA PHE A 300 6.45 -7.67 19.39
C PHE A 300 5.59 -6.98 18.34
N TRP A 301 4.95 -5.88 18.70
CA TRP A 301 3.97 -5.18 17.85
C TRP A 301 4.58 -4.20 16.84
N GLY A 302 5.85 -3.79 17.01
CA GLY A 302 6.44 -2.62 16.36
C GLY A 302 6.18 -2.48 14.85
N GLU A 303 6.44 -3.52 14.05
CA GLU A 303 6.16 -3.48 12.60
C GLU A 303 4.66 -3.45 12.31
N LEU A 304 3.87 -4.25 13.02
CA LEU A 304 2.42 -4.31 12.82
C LEU A 304 1.74 -3.01 13.25
N ASP A 305 2.21 -2.36 14.32
CA ASP A 305 1.76 -1.02 14.73
C ASP A 305 1.90 0.00 13.60
N GLN A 306 3.04 -0.04 12.92
CA GLN A 306 3.29 0.86 11.80
C GLN A 306 2.42 0.54 10.58
N ILE A 307 2.22 -0.75 10.26
CA ILE A 307 1.32 -1.18 9.19
C ILE A 307 -0.09 -0.67 9.45
N VAL A 308 -0.62 -0.90 10.65
CA VAL A 308 -1.98 -0.46 11.00
C VAL A 308 -2.10 1.06 11.01
N ALA A 309 -1.11 1.77 11.59
CA ALA A 309 -1.14 3.23 11.64
C ALA A 309 -1.06 3.86 10.25
N ASP A 310 -0.23 3.31 9.35
CA ASP A 310 -0.10 3.82 7.99
C ASP A 310 -1.37 3.54 7.17
N SER A 311 -1.95 2.33 7.29
CA SER A 311 -3.18 1.96 6.60
C SER A 311 -4.38 2.81 7.06
N ASP A 312 -4.52 3.01 8.37
CA ASP A 312 -5.55 3.86 8.97
C ASP A 312 -5.42 5.32 8.49
N ARG A 313 -4.19 5.86 8.50
CA ARG A 313 -3.90 7.20 7.98
C ARG A 313 -4.27 7.36 6.52
N GLU A 314 -4.03 6.35 5.71
CA GLU A 314 -4.36 6.36 4.28
C GLU A 314 -5.82 6.01 4.00
N GLY A 315 -6.61 5.62 4.99
CA GLY A 315 -8.00 5.20 4.82
C GLY A 315 -8.12 3.88 4.06
N VAL A 316 -7.14 2.97 4.23
CA VAL A 316 -7.14 1.63 3.64
C VAL A 316 -7.52 0.62 4.71
N ASN A 317 -8.58 -0.11 4.47
CA ASN A 317 -9.07 -1.17 5.36
C ASN A 317 -8.12 -2.37 5.34
N LEU A 318 -7.96 -3.02 6.49
CA LEU A 318 -7.13 -4.21 6.62
C LEU A 318 -7.96 -5.46 6.88
N LEU A 319 -7.67 -6.50 6.12
CA LEU A 319 -7.95 -7.90 6.44
C LEU A 319 -6.61 -8.53 6.85
N LEU A 320 -6.41 -8.76 8.14
CA LEU A 320 -5.23 -9.46 8.64
C LEU A 320 -5.50 -10.96 8.65
N SER A 321 -4.73 -11.71 7.87
CA SER A 321 -4.80 -13.17 7.81
C SER A 321 -3.72 -13.77 8.70
N ILE A 322 -4.11 -14.39 9.81
CA ILE A 322 -3.17 -14.88 10.81
C ILE A 322 -2.80 -16.33 10.50
N VAL A 323 -1.49 -16.57 10.34
CA VAL A 323 -0.92 -17.86 9.90
C VAL A 323 0.35 -18.21 10.69
N ALA A 324 0.88 -19.41 10.46
CA ALA A 324 2.21 -19.84 10.89
C ALA A 324 2.45 -19.70 12.41
N ALA A 325 1.99 -20.66 13.18
CA ALA A 325 2.25 -20.70 14.63
C ALA A 325 3.75 -20.84 14.94
N PRO A 326 4.24 -20.26 16.05
CA PRO A 326 5.60 -20.46 16.52
C PRO A 326 5.91 -21.94 16.74
N SER A 327 7.15 -22.36 16.54
CA SER A 327 7.56 -23.76 16.70
C SER A 327 7.29 -24.33 18.09
N TRP A 328 7.26 -23.49 19.12
CA TRP A 328 6.91 -23.90 20.48
C TRP A 328 5.41 -24.19 20.67
N ALA A 329 4.55 -23.66 19.78
CA ALA A 329 3.10 -23.87 19.83
C ALA A 329 2.61 -24.95 18.86
N THR A 330 3.48 -25.55 18.05
CA THR A 330 3.09 -26.59 17.09
C THR A 330 3.43 -28.00 17.61
N ALA A 331 2.64 -28.99 17.22
CA ALA A 331 2.79 -30.38 17.69
C ALA A 331 4.15 -31.02 17.36
N ASN A 332 4.84 -30.55 16.34
CA ASN A 332 6.08 -31.16 15.84
C ASN A 332 7.23 -30.15 15.64
N GLY A 333 7.09 -28.92 16.14
CA GLY A 333 8.08 -27.88 15.98
C GLY A 333 8.22 -27.31 14.55
N ARG A 334 7.35 -27.73 13.63
CA ARG A 334 7.34 -27.26 12.24
C ARG A 334 6.32 -26.14 12.06
N ASN A 335 6.52 -25.35 11.04
CA ASN A 335 5.53 -24.35 10.63
C ASN A 335 4.17 -25.00 10.37
N GLY A 336 3.09 -24.48 10.96
CA GLY A 336 1.76 -25.05 10.84
C GLY A 336 0.78 -24.46 11.85
N MET A 337 -0.40 -25.07 11.96
CA MET A 337 -1.39 -24.73 12.99
C MET A 337 -0.87 -25.02 14.40
N PRO A 338 -1.33 -24.27 15.41
CA PRO A 338 -1.03 -24.60 16.80
C PRO A 338 -1.58 -25.98 17.18
N ALA A 339 -0.90 -26.64 18.07
CA ALA A 339 -1.41 -27.86 18.71
C ALA A 339 -2.57 -27.49 19.67
N PRO A 340 -3.53 -28.40 19.93
CA PRO A 340 -4.69 -28.09 20.78
C PRO A 340 -4.34 -27.53 22.16
N GLU A 341 -3.24 -27.99 22.74
CA GLU A 341 -2.73 -27.48 24.03
C GLU A 341 -2.25 -26.03 24.01
N HIS A 342 -2.12 -25.44 22.81
CA HIS A 342 -1.72 -24.04 22.57
C HIS A 342 -2.83 -23.18 21.95
N PHE A 343 -4.06 -23.65 21.91
CA PHE A 343 -5.17 -22.82 21.42
C PHE A 343 -5.44 -21.63 22.33
N ASP A 344 -5.27 -21.78 23.64
CA ASP A 344 -5.40 -20.65 24.57
C ASP A 344 -4.32 -19.57 24.34
N ASP A 345 -3.09 -19.97 23.98
CA ASP A 345 -2.03 -19.02 23.61
C ASP A 345 -2.39 -18.27 22.31
N PHE A 346 -2.96 -18.98 21.34
CA PHE A 346 -3.45 -18.36 20.09
C PHE A 346 -4.64 -17.43 20.35
N ASN A 347 -5.61 -17.83 21.16
CA ASN A 347 -6.76 -17.03 21.53
C ASN A 347 -6.31 -15.76 22.27
N TYR A 348 -5.35 -15.86 23.19
CA TYR A 348 -4.75 -14.73 23.87
C TYR A 348 -4.10 -13.77 22.87
N PHE A 349 -3.27 -14.27 21.94
CA PHE A 349 -2.64 -13.46 20.91
C PHE A 349 -3.67 -12.73 20.03
N MET A 350 -4.74 -13.42 19.62
CA MET A 350 -5.82 -12.81 18.82
C MET A 350 -6.58 -11.73 19.59
N GLY A 351 -6.86 -11.96 20.88
CA GLY A 351 -7.51 -10.99 21.75
C GLY A 351 -6.66 -9.73 21.96
N GLU A 352 -5.38 -9.89 22.26
CA GLU A 352 -4.44 -8.77 22.40
C GLU A 352 -4.32 -7.96 21.10
N MET A 353 -4.26 -8.65 19.95
CA MET A 353 -4.24 -7.98 18.64
C MET A 353 -5.52 -7.19 18.38
N ALA A 354 -6.68 -7.78 18.62
CA ALA A 354 -7.97 -7.12 18.42
C ALA A 354 -8.15 -5.92 19.36
N ALA A 355 -7.79 -6.05 20.64
CA ALA A 355 -7.82 -4.95 21.60
C ALA A 355 -6.88 -3.80 21.22
N ARG A 356 -5.66 -4.14 20.75
CA ARG A 356 -4.67 -3.15 20.35
C ARG A 356 -5.11 -2.33 19.14
N TYR A 357 -5.82 -2.94 18.22
CA TYR A 357 -6.21 -2.33 16.95
C TYR A 357 -7.72 -2.13 16.82
N GLU A 358 -8.44 -2.07 17.95
CA GLU A 358 -9.88 -1.84 17.98
C GLU A 358 -10.29 -0.65 17.07
N GLY A 359 -11.23 -0.90 16.17
CA GLY A 359 -11.75 0.08 15.21
C GLY A 359 -10.79 0.47 14.09
N ARG A 360 -9.55 -0.05 14.05
CA ARG A 360 -8.54 0.25 13.02
C ARG A 360 -8.25 -0.91 12.08
N VAL A 361 -8.46 -2.14 12.52
CA VAL A 361 -8.43 -3.35 11.69
C VAL A 361 -9.87 -3.81 11.54
N GLN A 362 -10.36 -3.89 10.31
CA GLN A 362 -11.75 -4.15 10.03
C GLN A 362 -12.10 -5.64 10.01
N ALA A 363 -11.11 -6.50 9.73
CA ALA A 363 -11.35 -7.93 9.63
C ALA A 363 -10.11 -8.75 10.00
N TYR A 364 -10.34 -9.91 10.64
CA TYR A 364 -9.34 -10.91 10.96
C TYR A 364 -9.71 -12.22 10.30
N GLN A 365 -8.81 -12.77 9.48
CA GLN A 365 -8.95 -14.09 8.87
C GLN A 365 -8.21 -15.11 9.72
N ILE A 366 -8.94 -16.14 10.16
CA ILE A 366 -8.38 -17.17 11.02
C ILE A 366 -7.82 -18.29 10.16
N TRP A 367 -6.50 -18.28 10.02
CA TRP A 367 -5.70 -19.21 9.21
C TRP A 367 -5.86 -19.03 7.71
N ASN A 368 -5.11 -19.85 6.94
CA ASN A 368 -5.06 -19.89 5.49
C ASN A 368 -4.91 -21.34 5.02
N GLU A 369 -5.64 -21.73 3.98
CA GLU A 369 -5.55 -23.02 3.27
C GLU A 369 -5.41 -24.24 4.18
N GLN A 370 -6.19 -24.25 5.25
CA GLN A 370 -6.14 -25.24 6.33
C GLN A 370 -6.43 -26.69 5.88
N ASN A 371 -6.91 -26.88 4.66
CA ASN A 371 -7.09 -28.19 4.03
C ASN A 371 -5.79 -28.76 3.41
N LEU A 372 -4.68 -28.02 3.45
CA LEU A 372 -3.37 -28.45 2.98
C LEU A 372 -2.51 -28.97 4.14
N ALA A 373 -1.84 -30.10 3.94
CA ALA A 373 -0.90 -30.63 4.92
C ALA A 373 0.27 -29.69 5.20
N TRP A 374 0.69 -28.97 4.20
CA TRP A 374 1.76 -27.97 4.27
C TRP A 374 1.46 -26.86 5.28
N GLU A 375 0.27 -26.31 5.26
CA GLU A 375 -0.18 -25.26 6.18
C GLU A 375 -0.34 -25.77 7.63
N ASN A 376 -0.23 -27.09 7.85
CA ASN A 376 -0.50 -27.74 9.12
C ASN A 376 0.67 -28.64 9.59
N GLY A 377 1.90 -28.26 9.28
CA GLY A 377 3.08 -28.96 9.78
C GLY A 377 3.35 -30.31 9.13
N GLY A 378 2.80 -30.57 7.93
CA GLY A 378 3.02 -31.77 7.12
C GLY A 378 1.93 -32.84 7.20
N ARG A 379 0.78 -32.52 7.83
CA ARG A 379 -0.43 -33.36 7.85
C ARG A 379 -1.67 -32.47 7.69
N VAL A 380 -2.66 -32.97 6.97
CA VAL A 380 -3.95 -32.27 6.84
C VAL A 380 -4.60 -32.15 8.22
N ALA A 381 -5.05 -30.94 8.59
CA ALA A 381 -5.88 -30.75 9.78
C ALA A 381 -7.30 -31.29 9.55
N SER A 382 -7.95 -31.80 10.60
CA SER A 382 -9.39 -32.06 10.52
C SER A 382 -10.17 -30.73 10.57
N ALA A 383 -11.36 -30.73 10.00
CA ALA A 383 -12.24 -29.58 10.10
C ALA A 383 -12.64 -29.29 11.56
N ASP A 384 -12.82 -30.34 12.39
CA ASP A 384 -13.13 -30.21 13.82
C ASP A 384 -12.01 -29.48 14.56
N LEU A 385 -10.74 -29.87 14.32
CA LEU A 385 -9.58 -29.20 14.93
C LEU A 385 -9.50 -27.75 14.54
N TYR A 386 -9.72 -27.45 13.26
CA TYR A 386 -9.76 -26.07 12.78
C TYR A 386 -10.91 -25.28 13.43
N MET A 387 -12.09 -25.89 13.57
CA MET A 387 -13.24 -25.26 14.22
C MET A 387 -12.98 -24.94 15.70
N ASP A 388 -12.31 -25.82 16.43
CA ASP A 388 -11.97 -25.55 17.83
C ASP A 388 -11.05 -24.33 17.97
N MET A 389 -10.04 -24.20 17.12
CA MET A 389 -9.16 -23.03 17.07
C MET A 389 -9.93 -21.76 16.66
N LEU A 390 -10.77 -21.83 15.62
CA LEU A 390 -11.53 -20.70 15.10
C LEU A 390 -12.50 -20.15 16.13
N VAL A 391 -13.23 -21.01 16.84
CA VAL A 391 -14.20 -20.60 17.85
C VAL A 391 -13.54 -19.81 18.97
N GLY A 392 -12.43 -20.29 19.51
CA GLY A 392 -11.69 -19.61 20.57
C GLY A 392 -11.16 -18.24 20.10
N ALA A 393 -10.55 -18.20 18.91
CA ALA A 393 -10.06 -16.96 18.32
C ALA A 393 -11.18 -15.95 18.06
N SER A 394 -12.33 -16.40 17.53
CA SER A 394 -13.50 -15.58 17.31
C SER A 394 -14.02 -14.95 18.60
N GLN A 395 -14.13 -15.74 19.67
CA GLN A 395 -14.58 -15.25 20.98
C GLN A 395 -13.61 -14.19 21.53
N ALA A 396 -12.31 -14.40 21.41
CA ALA A 396 -11.29 -13.46 21.83
C ALA A 396 -11.37 -12.13 21.06
N ILE A 397 -11.48 -12.20 19.71
CA ILE A 397 -11.63 -11.03 18.86
C ILE A 397 -12.90 -10.27 19.22
N LYS A 398 -14.06 -10.93 19.25
CA LYS A 398 -15.35 -10.28 19.49
C LYS A 398 -15.50 -9.71 20.91
N SER A 399 -14.76 -10.26 21.86
CA SER A 399 -14.69 -9.69 23.22
C SER A 399 -13.90 -8.39 23.27
N ALA A 400 -12.89 -8.26 22.42
CA ALA A 400 -11.99 -7.11 22.37
C ALA A 400 -12.46 -6.04 21.38
N ASP A 401 -12.91 -6.46 20.20
CA ASP A 401 -13.49 -5.59 19.15
C ASP A 401 -14.74 -6.24 18.55
N PRO A 402 -15.93 -5.94 19.08
CA PRO A 402 -17.17 -6.52 18.58
C PRO A 402 -17.50 -6.15 17.12
N ALA A 403 -16.94 -5.05 16.61
CA ALA A 403 -17.19 -4.56 15.26
C ALA A 403 -16.32 -5.24 14.21
N ALA A 404 -15.15 -5.75 14.59
CA ALA A 404 -14.25 -6.42 13.66
C ALA A 404 -14.87 -7.71 13.08
N LEU A 405 -14.76 -7.92 11.78
CA LEU A 405 -15.27 -9.11 11.12
C LEU A 405 -14.34 -10.32 11.35
N VAL A 406 -14.93 -11.46 11.66
CA VAL A 406 -14.23 -12.75 11.70
C VAL A 406 -14.44 -13.47 10.37
N VAL A 407 -13.35 -13.68 9.64
CA VAL A 407 -13.32 -14.34 8.34
C VAL A 407 -12.74 -15.74 8.51
N SER A 408 -13.42 -16.76 7.98
CA SER A 408 -12.86 -18.12 8.02
C SER A 408 -11.58 -18.22 7.16
N GLY A 409 -10.72 -19.18 7.43
CA GLY A 409 -9.66 -19.58 6.52
C GLY A 409 -10.25 -20.03 5.18
N GLY A 410 -9.69 -19.56 4.07
CA GLY A 410 -10.10 -20.00 2.74
C GLY A 410 -9.44 -21.34 2.38
N PRO A 411 -10.18 -22.42 2.14
CA PRO A 411 -9.58 -23.66 1.66
C PRO A 411 -8.95 -23.46 0.28
N ALA A 412 -7.77 -24.04 0.06
CA ALA A 412 -7.17 -24.14 -1.26
C ALA A 412 -8.04 -25.02 -2.17
N SER A 413 -8.35 -24.55 -3.37
CA SER A 413 -9.08 -25.34 -4.36
C SER A 413 -8.28 -26.59 -4.75
N THR A 414 -8.79 -27.78 -4.41
CA THR A 414 -8.18 -29.05 -4.79
C THR A 414 -9.18 -30.21 -4.68
N GLU A 415 -9.08 -31.19 -5.57
CA GLU A 415 -9.82 -32.45 -5.48
C GLU A 415 -9.00 -33.57 -4.81
N THR A 416 -7.80 -33.24 -4.33
CA THR A 416 -6.92 -34.20 -3.65
C THR A 416 -7.49 -34.64 -2.30
N ASN A 417 -7.49 -35.94 -2.03
CA ASN A 417 -7.87 -36.51 -0.73
C ASN A 417 -6.74 -37.43 -0.23
N ARG A 418 -5.69 -36.83 0.32
CA ARG A 418 -4.52 -37.54 0.87
C ARG A 418 -4.03 -36.81 2.12
N ALA A 419 -3.97 -37.51 3.25
CA ALA A 419 -3.62 -36.94 4.55
C ALA A 419 -2.21 -36.32 4.62
N ASP A 420 -1.31 -36.69 3.71
CA ASP A 420 0.06 -36.13 3.59
C ASP A 420 0.17 -35.00 2.57
N ILE A 421 -0.92 -34.65 1.87
CA ILE A 421 -0.94 -33.58 0.85
C ILE A 421 -2.07 -32.59 1.10
N ALA A 422 -3.33 -33.03 0.95
CA ALA A 422 -4.50 -32.18 1.05
C ALA A 422 -5.77 -32.99 1.28
N LEU A 423 -6.78 -32.32 1.84
CA LEU A 423 -8.18 -32.75 1.78
C LEU A 423 -8.90 -31.85 0.76
N SER A 424 -9.74 -32.44 -0.09
CA SER A 424 -10.54 -31.69 -1.05
C SER A 424 -11.26 -30.50 -0.36
N ASP A 425 -11.18 -29.31 -0.97
CA ASP A 425 -11.84 -28.12 -0.48
C ASP A 425 -13.34 -28.31 -0.26
N ILE A 426 -14.03 -29.02 -1.16
CA ILE A 426 -15.46 -29.35 -1.02
C ILE A 426 -15.69 -30.29 0.17
N THR A 427 -14.82 -31.28 0.38
CA THR A 427 -14.93 -32.19 1.52
C THR A 427 -14.68 -31.45 2.83
N PHE A 428 -13.63 -30.63 2.88
CA PHE A 428 -13.29 -29.81 4.04
C PHE A 428 -14.40 -28.82 4.36
N ALA A 429 -14.88 -28.08 3.36
CA ALA A 429 -15.97 -27.12 3.51
C ALA A 429 -17.25 -27.79 4.04
N ARG A 430 -17.61 -28.96 3.50
CA ARG A 430 -18.80 -29.70 4.00
C ARG A 430 -18.67 -30.08 5.46
N GLN A 431 -17.52 -30.54 5.89
CA GLN A 431 -17.26 -30.89 7.31
C GLN A 431 -17.31 -29.63 8.18
N MET A 432 -16.60 -28.58 7.80
CA MET A 432 -16.54 -27.30 8.50
C MET A 432 -17.93 -26.64 8.64
N PHE A 433 -18.70 -26.57 7.56
CA PHE A 433 -20.04 -25.95 7.55
C PHE A 433 -21.09 -26.79 8.27
N SER A 434 -20.88 -28.08 8.45
CA SER A 434 -21.79 -28.95 9.24
C SER A 434 -21.64 -28.75 10.76
N ASP A 435 -20.57 -28.09 11.22
CA ASP A 435 -20.40 -27.74 12.62
C ASP A 435 -21.36 -26.56 12.98
N PRO A 436 -22.30 -26.73 13.92
CA PRO A 436 -23.28 -25.72 14.29
C PRO A 436 -22.63 -24.43 14.84
N ARG A 437 -21.38 -24.51 15.34
CA ARG A 437 -20.64 -23.36 15.86
C ARG A 437 -20.17 -22.43 14.73
N PHE A 438 -20.01 -22.93 13.49
CA PHE A 438 -19.52 -22.15 12.36
C PHE A 438 -20.32 -20.86 12.18
N ARG A 439 -21.66 -20.96 12.07
CA ARG A 439 -22.55 -19.81 11.88
C ARG A 439 -22.49 -18.80 13.02
N GLN A 440 -22.15 -19.24 14.23
CA GLN A 440 -22.14 -18.39 15.42
C GLN A 440 -20.83 -17.59 15.56
N HIS A 441 -19.77 -18.06 14.94
CA HIS A 441 -18.42 -17.54 15.14
C HIS A 441 -17.75 -17.03 13.86
N VAL A 442 -18.41 -17.12 12.70
CA VAL A 442 -17.90 -16.63 11.41
C VAL A 442 -18.87 -15.60 10.83
N ASP A 443 -18.38 -14.41 10.54
CA ASP A 443 -19.15 -13.37 9.86
C ASP A 443 -19.10 -13.55 8.34
N ILE A 444 -17.94 -13.93 7.80
CA ILE A 444 -17.68 -14.05 6.35
C ILE A 444 -16.98 -15.40 6.04
N VAL A 445 -17.49 -16.09 5.05
CA VAL A 445 -16.87 -17.30 4.50
C VAL A 445 -15.79 -16.92 3.50
N SER A 446 -14.58 -17.48 3.65
CA SER A 446 -13.49 -17.27 2.70
C SER A 446 -13.29 -18.44 1.75
N VAL A 447 -12.93 -18.16 0.49
CA VAL A 447 -12.62 -19.16 -0.55
C VAL A 447 -11.47 -18.68 -1.45
N HIS A 448 -10.74 -19.63 -2.05
CA HIS A 448 -9.62 -19.39 -2.97
C HIS A 448 -9.86 -20.11 -4.32
N PRO A 449 -10.72 -19.60 -5.21
CA PRO A 449 -10.93 -20.21 -6.53
C PRO A 449 -9.74 -19.90 -7.44
N GLY A 450 -9.09 -20.95 -7.97
CA GLY A 450 -8.00 -20.81 -8.94
C GLY A 450 -8.54 -20.84 -10.37
N GLY A 451 -8.04 -19.95 -11.26
CA GLY A 451 -8.39 -19.94 -12.69
C GLY A 451 -7.45 -20.78 -13.56
N ALA A 452 -6.23 -21.07 -13.07
CA ALA A 452 -5.12 -21.60 -13.86
C ALA A 452 -4.96 -20.82 -15.19
N SER A 453 -5.20 -21.45 -16.36
CA SER A 453 -5.21 -20.79 -17.67
C SER A 453 -6.62 -20.59 -18.24
N ASN A 454 -7.68 -20.82 -17.44
CA ASN A 454 -9.05 -20.63 -17.90
C ASN A 454 -9.54 -19.21 -17.57
N PRO A 455 -10.15 -18.49 -18.54
CA PRO A 455 -10.86 -17.25 -18.27
C PRO A 455 -11.94 -17.42 -17.18
N PRO A 456 -12.29 -16.38 -16.41
CA PRO A 456 -13.14 -16.51 -15.23
C PRO A 456 -14.54 -17.08 -15.51
N ARG A 457 -15.11 -16.82 -16.70
CA ARG A 457 -16.45 -17.30 -17.08
C ARG A 457 -16.49 -18.74 -17.54
N THR A 458 -15.33 -19.36 -17.71
CA THR A 458 -15.25 -20.72 -18.26
C THR A 458 -15.93 -21.71 -17.34
N MET A 459 -16.78 -22.55 -17.91
CA MET A 459 -17.41 -23.68 -17.24
C MET A 459 -16.62 -24.96 -17.49
N TRP A 460 -16.37 -25.70 -16.44
CA TRP A 460 -15.84 -27.05 -16.60
C TRP A 460 -16.84 -27.93 -17.40
N PRO A 461 -16.43 -28.78 -18.37
CA PRO A 461 -15.03 -29.08 -18.75
C PRO A 461 -14.48 -28.26 -19.91
N ASP A 462 -15.09 -27.14 -20.29
CA ASP A 462 -14.59 -26.31 -21.36
C ASP A 462 -13.19 -25.76 -21.02
N ASN A 463 -12.36 -25.56 -22.06
CA ASN A 463 -10.99 -25.07 -21.91
C ASN A 463 -10.58 -24.16 -23.07
N PRO A 464 -11.07 -22.93 -23.08
CA PRO A 464 -10.73 -21.96 -24.12
C PRO A 464 -9.41 -21.25 -23.89
N GLY A 465 -8.74 -21.48 -22.75
CA GLY A 465 -7.50 -20.80 -22.39
C GLY A 465 -6.32 -21.17 -23.30
N PRO A 466 -5.26 -20.34 -23.33
CA PRO A 466 -4.11 -20.60 -24.16
C PRO A 466 -3.28 -21.77 -23.62
N GLY A 467 -2.94 -22.70 -24.49
CA GLY A 467 -2.02 -23.83 -24.21
C GLY A 467 -2.65 -25.09 -23.63
N PRO A 468 -1.86 -26.17 -23.51
CA PRO A 468 -2.32 -27.41 -22.93
C PRO A 468 -2.53 -27.24 -21.43
N THR A 469 -3.75 -27.40 -20.95
CA THR A 469 -4.09 -27.01 -19.60
C THR A 469 -4.85 -28.08 -18.84
N PHE A 470 -4.90 -27.85 -17.53
CA PHE A 470 -5.46 -28.69 -16.51
C PHE A 470 -6.98 -28.79 -16.56
N VAL A 471 -7.50 -29.27 -17.69
CA VAL A 471 -8.95 -29.38 -17.97
C VAL A 471 -9.63 -30.55 -17.27
N THR A 472 -8.88 -31.34 -16.54
CA THR A 472 -9.42 -32.60 -16.00
C THR A 472 -10.10 -32.44 -14.65
N SER A 473 -10.04 -31.26 -14.02
CA SER A 473 -10.58 -31.02 -12.68
C SER A 473 -11.21 -29.64 -12.54
N ARG A 474 -12.32 -29.55 -11.83
CA ARG A 474 -13.03 -28.30 -11.51
C ARG A 474 -12.24 -27.37 -10.59
N GLU A 475 -11.21 -27.87 -9.91
CA GLU A 475 -10.32 -27.08 -9.05
C GLU A 475 -9.56 -25.97 -9.81
N PHE A 476 -9.43 -26.09 -11.13
CA PHE A 476 -8.72 -25.14 -12.01
C PHE A 476 -9.62 -24.11 -12.67
N TYR A 477 -10.80 -23.83 -12.08
CA TYR A 477 -11.77 -22.89 -12.62
C TYR A 477 -12.17 -21.86 -11.56
N PHE A 478 -12.21 -20.60 -11.94
CA PHE A 478 -12.66 -19.53 -11.05
C PHE A 478 -14.08 -19.78 -10.52
N ARG A 479 -14.93 -20.42 -11.31
CA ARG A 479 -16.30 -20.79 -10.94
C ARG A 479 -16.38 -21.93 -9.88
N ARG A 480 -15.24 -22.42 -9.36
CA ARG A 480 -15.21 -23.30 -8.19
C ARG A 480 -15.92 -22.70 -6.98
N VAL A 481 -15.98 -21.36 -6.89
CA VAL A 481 -16.75 -20.66 -5.87
C VAL A 481 -18.22 -21.07 -5.83
N GLU A 482 -18.82 -21.42 -6.97
CA GLU A 482 -20.21 -21.90 -7.08
C GLU A 482 -20.39 -23.27 -6.41
N ASP A 483 -19.38 -24.13 -6.48
CA ASP A 483 -19.42 -25.45 -5.82
C ASP A 483 -19.38 -25.29 -4.28
N ILE A 484 -18.56 -24.38 -3.77
CA ILE A 484 -18.54 -24.03 -2.34
C ILE A 484 -19.88 -23.40 -1.94
N ARG A 485 -20.42 -22.49 -2.75
CA ARG A 485 -21.74 -21.90 -2.50
C ARG A 485 -22.84 -22.98 -2.42
N ALA A 486 -22.82 -23.97 -3.29
CA ALA A 486 -23.76 -25.07 -3.26
C ALA A 486 -23.67 -25.85 -1.94
N VAL A 487 -22.46 -26.10 -1.42
CA VAL A 487 -22.27 -26.71 -0.10
C VAL A 487 -22.83 -25.82 1.02
N MET A 488 -22.59 -24.51 1.01
CA MET A 488 -23.15 -23.57 1.99
C MET A 488 -24.69 -23.65 2.02
N VAL A 489 -25.33 -23.64 0.85
CA VAL A 489 -26.79 -23.75 0.74
C VAL A 489 -27.30 -25.08 1.33
N GLN A 490 -26.62 -26.20 1.02
CA GLN A 490 -26.96 -27.52 1.56
C GLN A 490 -26.84 -27.59 3.08
N GLN A 491 -25.94 -26.80 3.67
CA GLN A 491 -25.73 -26.72 5.13
C GLN A 491 -26.52 -25.60 5.82
N GLY A 492 -27.45 -24.93 5.10
CA GLY A 492 -28.31 -23.89 5.66
C GLY A 492 -27.62 -22.54 5.88
N LEU A 493 -26.51 -22.28 5.18
CA LEU A 493 -25.72 -21.04 5.27
C LEU A 493 -25.97 -20.08 4.08
N SER A 494 -27.16 -20.14 3.47
CA SER A 494 -27.49 -19.40 2.27
C SER A 494 -27.55 -17.86 2.45
N ASP A 495 -27.67 -17.36 3.67
CA ASP A 495 -27.65 -15.96 4.01
C ASP A 495 -26.24 -15.40 4.30
N MET A 496 -25.26 -16.28 4.52
CA MET A 496 -23.88 -15.84 4.73
C MET A 496 -23.21 -15.41 3.42
N LYS A 497 -22.37 -14.38 3.54
CA LYS A 497 -21.60 -13.85 2.42
C LYS A 497 -20.25 -14.54 2.27
N ILE A 498 -19.74 -14.53 1.05
CA ILE A 498 -18.40 -15.01 0.68
C ILE A 498 -17.49 -13.82 0.41
N TRP A 499 -16.27 -13.89 0.91
CA TRP A 499 -15.12 -13.18 0.38
C TRP A 499 -14.20 -14.14 -0.38
N ILE A 500 -13.90 -13.82 -1.62
CA ILE A 500 -12.83 -14.48 -2.35
C ILE A 500 -11.53 -13.80 -1.91
N THR A 501 -10.83 -14.40 -0.94
CA THR A 501 -9.65 -13.77 -0.33
C THR A 501 -8.37 -13.98 -1.13
N GLU A 502 -8.39 -14.90 -2.11
CA GLU A 502 -7.34 -15.04 -3.11
C GLU A 502 -7.95 -15.48 -4.45
N PHE A 503 -7.61 -14.79 -5.54
CA PHE A 503 -7.84 -15.19 -6.92
C PHE A 503 -6.86 -14.46 -7.83
N GLY A 504 -6.58 -15.01 -9.00
CA GLY A 504 -5.68 -14.38 -9.97
C GLY A 504 -5.21 -15.36 -11.05
N TRP A 505 -4.43 -14.83 -11.98
CA TRP A 505 -3.83 -15.58 -13.09
C TRP A 505 -2.34 -15.29 -13.17
N ALA A 506 -1.51 -16.35 -13.14
CA ALA A 506 -0.09 -16.26 -13.37
C ALA A 506 0.20 -15.90 -14.84
N THR A 507 1.24 -15.12 -15.05
CA THR A 507 1.84 -14.91 -16.36
C THR A 507 3.17 -15.66 -16.44
N ARG A 508 4.07 -15.25 -17.35
CA ARG A 508 5.37 -15.89 -17.53
C ARG A 508 6.14 -16.05 -16.21
N ASN A 509 6.56 -17.29 -15.93
CA ASN A 509 7.30 -17.64 -14.72
C ASN A 509 8.23 -18.83 -14.97
N ASN A 510 9.12 -19.13 -14.00
CA ASN A 510 10.05 -20.25 -14.03
C ASN A 510 9.79 -21.31 -12.94
N THR A 511 8.68 -21.22 -12.24
CA THR A 511 8.35 -22.13 -11.13
C THR A 511 7.74 -23.42 -11.67
N PRO A 512 8.31 -24.60 -11.36
CA PRO A 512 7.75 -25.88 -11.79
C PRO A 512 6.32 -26.08 -11.28
N GLY A 513 5.40 -26.46 -12.19
CA GLY A 513 3.98 -26.66 -11.92
C GLY A 513 3.11 -25.44 -12.23
N TYR A 514 3.70 -24.29 -12.51
CA TYR A 514 3.01 -23.05 -12.91
C TYR A 514 3.23 -22.70 -14.39
N GLU A 515 3.69 -23.68 -15.19
CA GLU A 515 3.99 -23.49 -16.61
C GLU A 515 2.77 -23.01 -17.42
N PHE A 516 1.55 -23.26 -16.93
CA PHE A 516 0.32 -22.77 -17.54
C PHE A 516 0.30 -21.24 -17.68
N GLY A 517 0.94 -20.51 -16.76
CA GLY A 517 1.05 -19.06 -16.81
C GLY A 517 1.90 -18.54 -17.99
N ASN A 518 2.83 -19.38 -18.51
CA ASN A 518 3.72 -18.96 -19.59
C ASN A 518 3.04 -18.67 -20.92
N ASN A 519 1.78 -19.09 -21.06
CA ASN A 519 0.96 -18.85 -22.26
C ASN A 519 -0.04 -17.70 -22.08
N ILE A 520 -0.10 -17.10 -20.88
CA ILE A 520 -1.02 -16.00 -20.56
C ILE A 520 -0.27 -14.68 -20.74
N SER A 521 -0.76 -13.83 -21.63
CA SER A 521 -0.23 -12.48 -21.82
C SER A 521 -0.68 -11.54 -20.68
N PHE A 522 0.00 -10.40 -20.53
CA PHE A 522 -0.41 -9.37 -19.57
C PHE A 522 -1.79 -8.78 -19.91
N ASP A 523 -2.16 -8.73 -21.19
CA ASP A 523 -3.47 -8.23 -21.63
C ASP A 523 -4.59 -9.21 -21.29
N GLU A 524 -4.36 -10.52 -21.45
CA GLU A 524 -5.30 -11.56 -21.01
C GLU A 524 -5.45 -11.55 -19.49
N GLN A 525 -4.34 -11.47 -18.75
CA GLN A 525 -4.38 -11.32 -17.29
C GLN A 525 -5.23 -10.10 -16.88
N ALA A 526 -5.04 -8.96 -17.54
CA ALA A 526 -5.77 -7.74 -17.26
C ALA A 526 -7.28 -7.89 -17.52
N ALA A 527 -7.65 -8.44 -18.68
CA ALA A 527 -9.04 -8.67 -19.04
C ALA A 527 -9.74 -9.66 -18.10
N TRP A 528 -9.06 -10.75 -17.72
CA TRP A 528 -9.64 -11.78 -16.86
C TRP A 528 -9.82 -11.31 -15.41
N ILE A 529 -8.88 -10.52 -14.88
CA ILE A 529 -9.01 -9.93 -13.55
C ILE A 529 -10.22 -9.00 -13.46
N VAL A 530 -10.40 -8.13 -14.45
CA VAL A 530 -11.55 -7.20 -14.49
C VAL A 530 -12.85 -7.97 -14.63
N ASP A 531 -12.90 -8.96 -15.51
CA ASP A 531 -14.10 -9.79 -15.71
C ASP A 531 -14.46 -10.60 -14.46
N ALA A 532 -13.47 -11.14 -13.74
CA ALA A 532 -13.69 -11.82 -12.46
C ALA A 532 -14.27 -10.87 -11.40
N PHE A 533 -13.73 -9.67 -11.26
CA PHE A 533 -14.29 -8.66 -10.34
C PHE A 533 -15.74 -8.31 -10.71
N GLN A 534 -16.03 -8.14 -12.00
CA GLN A 534 -17.40 -7.86 -12.48
C GLN A 534 -18.36 -9.00 -12.20
N MET A 535 -17.94 -10.26 -12.41
CA MET A 535 -18.74 -11.43 -12.01
C MET A 535 -19.05 -11.42 -10.51
N GLY A 536 -18.01 -11.24 -9.68
CA GLY A 536 -18.19 -11.27 -8.22
C GLY A 536 -19.06 -10.12 -7.69
N SER A 537 -18.87 -8.90 -8.20
CA SER A 537 -19.56 -7.72 -7.67
C SER A 537 -20.99 -7.54 -8.21
N ARG A 538 -21.30 -8.04 -9.42
CA ARG A 538 -22.56 -7.77 -10.10
C ARG A 538 -23.44 -8.97 -10.35
N GLU A 539 -22.85 -10.15 -10.48
CA GLU A 539 -23.58 -11.35 -10.88
C GLU A 539 -23.80 -12.33 -9.72
N TYR A 540 -22.92 -12.29 -8.69
CA TYR A 540 -23.00 -13.17 -7.53
C TYR A 540 -23.45 -12.40 -6.28
N ASP A 541 -24.75 -12.40 -6.00
CA ASP A 541 -25.36 -11.70 -4.84
C ASP A 541 -24.85 -12.18 -3.46
N TYR A 542 -24.21 -13.34 -3.43
CA TYR A 542 -23.62 -13.94 -2.23
C TYR A 542 -22.14 -13.59 -2.02
N ILE A 543 -21.47 -12.93 -3.00
CA ILE A 543 -20.11 -12.42 -2.84
C ILE A 543 -20.18 -10.96 -2.41
N SER A 544 -19.48 -10.61 -1.34
CA SER A 544 -19.39 -9.23 -0.83
C SER A 544 -17.97 -8.69 -0.79
N GLY A 545 -16.97 -9.44 -1.26
CA GLY A 545 -15.59 -8.96 -1.37
C GLY A 545 -14.69 -9.91 -2.15
N MET A 546 -13.69 -9.34 -2.80
CA MET A 546 -12.70 -10.08 -3.58
C MET A 546 -11.32 -9.43 -3.44
N PHE A 547 -10.30 -10.24 -3.15
CA PHE A 547 -8.92 -9.81 -2.92
C PHE A 547 -8.02 -10.46 -3.97
N LEU A 548 -7.55 -9.65 -4.89
CA LEU A 548 -6.67 -10.13 -5.96
C LEU A 548 -5.33 -10.61 -5.40
N TRP A 549 -4.92 -11.80 -5.79
CA TRP A 549 -3.57 -12.30 -5.63
C TRP A 549 -2.76 -11.89 -6.84
N GLN A 550 -1.91 -10.80 -6.89
CA GLN A 550 -1.57 -9.92 -5.78
C GLN A 550 -1.07 -8.55 -6.30
N LEU A 551 -0.79 -7.59 -5.43
CA LEU A 551 -0.34 -6.25 -5.85
C LEU A 551 1.17 -6.22 -6.16
N ASN A 552 2.05 -6.48 -5.18
CA ASN A 552 3.47 -6.07 -5.23
C ASN A 552 4.50 -7.17 -4.91
N PHE A 553 4.15 -8.45 -4.92
CA PHE A 553 5.08 -9.54 -4.56
C PHE A 553 6.27 -9.66 -5.54
N ALA A 554 6.15 -9.10 -6.75
CA ALA A 554 7.29 -9.03 -7.66
C ALA A 554 8.46 -8.21 -7.10
N VAL A 555 8.19 -7.26 -6.20
CA VAL A 555 9.23 -6.43 -5.57
C VAL A 555 10.14 -7.24 -4.66
N PRO A 556 9.65 -7.95 -3.60
CA PRO A 556 10.52 -8.81 -2.81
C PRO A 556 11.24 -9.88 -3.63
N TRP A 557 10.56 -10.51 -4.60
CA TRP A 557 11.20 -11.51 -5.46
C TRP A 557 12.32 -10.95 -6.34
N ARG A 558 12.24 -9.67 -6.73
CA ARG A 558 13.36 -8.99 -7.40
C ARG A 558 14.56 -8.85 -6.46
N TYR A 559 14.36 -8.46 -5.20
CA TYR A 559 15.45 -8.39 -4.22
C TYR A 559 16.08 -9.76 -3.96
N GLU A 560 15.32 -10.84 -4.05
CA GLU A 560 15.81 -12.22 -3.97
C GLU A 560 16.46 -12.72 -5.28
N GLY A 561 16.44 -11.91 -6.35
CA GLY A 561 17.06 -12.24 -7.64
C GLY A 561 16.25 -13.21 -8.51
N ASN A 562 14.96 -13.43 -8.22
CA ASN A 562 14.07 -14.29 -9.00
C ASN A 562 12.75 -13.59 -9.40
N GLU A 563 12.83 -12.61 -10.27
CA GLU A 563 11.64 -11.90 -10.79
C GLU A 563 10.68 -12.80 -11.60
N LEU A 564 11.10 -14.02 -11.94
CA LEU A 564 10.29 -15.01 -12.65
C LEU A 564 9.66 -16.05 -11.70
N HIS A 565 9.68 -15.84 -10.38
CA HIS A 565 8.93 -16.67 -9.46
C HIS A 565 7.42 -16.58 -9.75
N GLU A 566 6.66 -17.68 -9.55
CA GLU A 566 5.22 -17.65 -9.85
C GLU A 566 4.49 -16.57 -9.05
N GLN A 567 4.84 -16.34 -7.78
CA GLN A 567 4.22 -15.27 -6.99
C GLN A 567 4.47 -13.90 -7.62
N ALA A 568 5.65 -13.64 -8.18
CA ALA A 568 5.90 -12.42 -8.94
C ALA A 568 5.04 -12.33 -10.21
N SER A 569 4.74 -13.47 -10.83
CA SER A 569 4.00 -13.53 -12.09
C SER A 569 2.52 -13.18 -11.97
N TYR A 570 1.91 -13.39 -10.80
CA TYR A 570 0.53 -12.97 -10.51
C TYR A 570 0.40 -11.46 -10.29
N GLY A 571 1.49 -10.76 -10.02
CA GLY A 571 1.50 -9.35 -9.65
C GLY A 571 0.90 -8.43 -10.71
N VAL A 572 0.36 -7.32 -10.25
CA VAL A 572 -0.07 -6.21 -11.13
C VAL A 572 0.95 -5.08 -11.19
N ILE A 573 2.02 -5.18 -10.37
CA ILE A 573 3.20 -4.30 -10.35
C ILE A 573 4.43 -5.16 -10.62
N ASN A 574 5.37 -4.65 -11.42
CA ASN A 574 6.68 -5.27 -11.66
C ASN A 574 7.62 -5.07 -10.46
N GLY A 575 8.72 -5.81 -10.43
CA GLY A 575 9.73 -5.70 -9.38
C GLY A 575 10.42 -4.33 -9.28
N ASP A 576 10.35 -3.52 -10.32
CA ASP A 576 10.83 -2.14 -10.37
C ASP A 576 9.75 -1.09 -10.02
N TRP A 577 8.62 -1.54 -9.50
CA TRP A 577 7.44 -0.75 -9.17
C TRP A 577 6.65 -0.21 -10.37
N SER A 578 7.03 -0.51 -11.61
CA SER A 578 6.24 -0.11 -12.78
C SER A 578 4.92 -0.88 -12.84
N PRO A 579 3.77 -0.20 -13.07
CA PRO A 579 2.49 -0.87 -13.20
C PRO A 579 2.41 -1.73 -14.48
N ARG A 580 1.70 -2.88 -14.39
CA ARG A 580 1.36 -3.74 -15.52
C ARG A 580 0.02 -3.31 -16.14
N PRO A 581 -0.32 -3.78 -17.35
CA PRO A 581 -1.64 -3.55 -17.95
C PRO A 581 -2.81 -3.87 -17.01
N SER A 582 -2.68 -4.93 -16.22
CA SER A 582 -3.69 -5.34 -15.22
C SER A 582 -3.93 -4.28 -14.13
N TYR A 583 -2.91 -3.55 -13.71
CA TYR A 583 -3.09 -2.45 -12.76
C TYR A 583 -3.96 -1.33 -13.34
N TYR A 584 -3.68 -0.90 -14.56
CA TYR A 584 -4.46 0.15 -15.22
C TYR A 584 -5.89 -0.30 -15.54
N ALA A 585 -6.08 -1.57 -15.90
CA ALA A 585 -7.39 -2.13 -16.12
C ALA A 585 -8.24 -2.13 -14.83
N ILE A 586 -7.65 -2.48 -13.69
CA ILE A 586 -8.33 -2.39 -12.38
C ILE A 586 -8.62 -0.92 -12.03
N GLN A 587 -7.67 -0.01 -12.27
CA GLN A 587 -7.86 1.43 -12.02
C GLN A 587 -9.05 1.98 -12.81
N GLY A 588 -9.16 1.64 -14.09
CA GLY A 588 -10.25 2.08 -14.97
C GLY A 588 -11.58 1.32 -14.79
N MET A 589 -11.61 0.24 -14.01
CA MET A 589 -12.81 -0.55 -13.78
C MET A 589 -13.78 0.21 -12.84
N PRO A 590 -15.09 0.32 -13.20
CA PRO A 590 -16.09 0.83 -12.27
C PRO A 590 -16.18 -0.04 -11.01
N LYS A 591 -16.22 0.60 -9.84
CA LYS A 591 -16.35 -0.03 -8.52
C LYS A 591 -17.63 0.51 -7.88
N ASP A 592 -18.70 -0.20 -8.16
CA ASP A 592 -20.07 0.18 -7.74
C ASP A 592 -20.29 -0.13 -6.27
#